data_d70093b895f3b8bab099930dd321d356
#
_entry.id   d70093b895f3b8bab099930dd321d356
#
_cell.length_a   1.000
_cell.length_b   1.000
_cell.length_c   1.000
_cell.angle_alpha   90.00
_cell.angle_beta   90.00
_cell.angle_gamma   90.00
#
_symmetry.space_group_name_H-M   'P 1'
#
loop_
_entity.id
_entity.type
_entity.pdbx_description
1 polymer ?
#
loop_
_entity_poly.entity_id
_entity_poly.type
_entity_poly.pdbx_seq_one_letter_code
_entity_poly.pdbx_strand_id
1 'polypeptide(L)'
;KKYKVIPVMIILLIAIIIIAKAVGAVYVPLLDTAKIIIKNLGIYNFTSISESQNSIIFLVRLPRVIVAVLVGAALAVSGAVMQGMFRNPMADPGILGVSSGAGLGAVTAIGLGLASRSIYFMPLFATIGALLAAWIVFILASSGKKIPVLTLILSGIAVSTFLGAITSLILSKISEYQVKEYLFWSVGGLSSRRWEHVNMVAIPIIICIILLISFARDLNVLLLGEEEAQSVGLNPSKTRKQLLFLVSVTTAMAVS
;
A
#
# COMPACT_ATOMS: atom_id res chain seq x y z
N LYS A 1 -24.70 1.46 18.16
CA LYS A 1 -24.39 0.40 17.18
C LYS A 1 -22.92 0.42 16.71
N LYS A 2 -22.29 1.59 16.47
CA LYS A 2 -20.89 1.70 15.99
C LYS A 2 -19.85 1.07 16.90
N TYR A 3 -20.02 1.14 18.23
CA TYR A 3 -19.07 0.59 19.21
C TYR A 3 -19.00 -0.95 19.24
N LYS A 4 -19.98 -1.66 18.67
CA LYS A 4 -19.97 -3.14 18.59
C LYS A 4 -19.30 -3.65 17.29
N VAL A 5 -19.21 -2.82 16.26
CA VAL A 5 -18.65 -3.22 14.95
C VAL A 5 -17.13 -3.36 15.03
N ILE A 6 -16.45 -2.43 15.69
CA ILE A 6 -14.98 -2.43 15.77
C ILE A 6 -14.45 -3.70 16.45
N PRO A 7 -14.92 -4.11 17.64
CA PRO A 7 -14.47 -5.37 18.26
C PRO A 7 -14.72 -6.59 17.38
N VAL A 8 -15.87 -6.65 16.71
CA VAL A 8 -16.19 -7.77 15.80
C VAL A 8 -15.21 -7.81 14.63
N MET A 9 -14.89 -6.69 14.01
CA MET A 9 -13.91 -6.61 12.93
C MET A 9 -12.49 -7.00 13.38
N ILE A 10 -12.10 -6.61 14.60
CA ILE A 10 -10.80 -7.01 15.18
C ILE A 10 -10.77 -8.52 15.40
N ILE A 11 -11.83 -9.11 15.97
CA ILE A 11 -11.93 -10.55 16.18
C ILE A 11 -11.87 -11.30 14.85
N LEU A 12 -12.59 -10.84 13.83
CA LEU A 12 -12.55 -11.41 12.50
C LEU A 12 -11.15 -11.32 11.88
N LEU A 13 -10.48 -10.17 12.00
CA LEU A 13 -9.11 -10.01 11.52
C LEU A 13 -8.16 -11.00 12.19
N ILE A 14 -8.22 -11.12 13.51
CA ILE A 14 -7.39 -12.09 14.27
C ILE A 14 -7.71 -13.52 13.83
N ALA A 15 -8.99 -13.88 13.68
CA ALA A 15 -9.39 -15.20 13.22
C ALA A 15 -8.86 -15.50 11.82
N ILE A 16 -8.96 -14.56 10.87
CA ILE A 16 -8.43 -14.70 9.51
C ILE A 16 -6.90 -14.86 9.54
N ILE A 17 -6.18 -14.08 10.37
CA ILE A 17 -4.73 -14.19 10.52
C ILE A 17 -4.34 -15.59 11.02
N ILE A 18 -5.06 -16.12 11.99
CA ILE A 18 -4.81 -17.46 12.54
C ILE A 18 -5.07 -18.53 11.48
N ILE A 19 -6.21 -18.45 10.77
CA ILE A 19 -6.57 -19.39 9.70
C ILE A 19 -5.55 -19.34 8.56
N ALA A 20 -5.15 -18.15 8.13
CA ALA A 20 -4.17 -17.95 7.06
C ALA A 20 -2.80 -18.57 7.37
N LYS A 21 -2.45 -18.72 8.65
CA LYS A 21 -1.21 -19.39 9.07
C LYS A 21 -1.35 -20.91 9.13
N ALA A 22 -2.54 -21.43 9.43
CA ALA A 22 -2.79 -22.87 9.52
C ALA A 22 -3.03 -23.51 8.14
N VAL A 23 -3.73 -22.81 7.25
CA VAL A 23 -4.11 -23.32 5.92
C VAL A 23 -3.04 -22.99 4.90
N GLY A 24 -2.66 -23.99 4.07
CA GLY A 24 -1.68 -23.84 2.99
C GLY A 24 -1.34 -25.20 2.40
N ALA A 25 -0.41 -25.25 1.44
CA ALA A 25 0.01 -26.49 0.76
C ALA A 25 0.49 -27.59 1.73
N VAL A 26 0.99 -27.21 2.90
CA VAL A 26 1.34 -28.12 3.98
C VAL A 26 0.50 -27.77 5.18
N TYR A 27 -0.25 -28.75 5.70
CA TYR A 27 -1.05 -28.55 6.91
C TYR A 27 -0.15 -28.46 8.15
N VAL A 28 -0.30 -27.42 8.94
CA VAL A 28 0.36 -27.25 10.25
C VAL A 28 -0.71 -26.99 11.28
N PRO A 29 -0.83 -27.82 12.34
CA PRO A 29 -1.80 -27.61 13.39
C PRO A 29 -1.68 -26.21 14.03
N LEU A 30 -2.83 -25.62 14.43
CA LEU A 30 -2.86 -24.30 15.04
C LEU A 30 -1.99 -24.20 16.31
N LEU A 31 -2.00 -25.26 17.12
CA LEU A 31 -1.19 -25.33 18.35
C LEU A 31 0.31 -25.27 18.03
N ASP A 32 0.76 -25.98 16.98
CA ASP A 32 2.15 -25.97 16.58
C ASP A 32 2.55 -24.64 15.94
N THR A 33 1.63 -24.01 15.21
CA THR A 33 1.82 -22.64 14.70
C THR A 33 2.04 -21.64 15.85
N ALA A 34 1.25 -21.73 16.92
CA ALA A 34 1.44 -20.88 18.10
C ALA A 34 2.77 -21.14 18.80
N LYS A 35 3.14 -22.41 18.99
CA LYS A 35 4.45 -22.79 19.58
C LYS A 35 5.62 -22.28 18.74
N ILE A 36 5.53 -22.37 17.41
CA ILE A 36 6.56 -21.86 16.48
C ILE A 36 6.75 -20.34 16.66
N ILE A 37 5.67 -19.59 16.75
CA ILE A 37 5.74 -18.14 16.95
C ILE A 37 6.40 -17.82 18.30
N ILE A 38 5.96 -18.46 19.38
CA ILE A 38 6.50 -18.28 20.73
C ILE A 38 8.00 -18.63 20.79
N LYS A 39 8.40 -19.72 20.12
CA LYS A 39 9.80 -20.13 19.99
C LYS A 39 10.66 -19.07 19.29
N ASN A 40 10.20 -18.56 18.16
CA ASN A 40 10.95 -17.57 17.37
C ASN A 40 10.96 -16.16 18.00
N LEU A 41 10.01 -15.87 18.92
CA LEU A 41 10.05 -14.67 19.77
C LEU A 41 11.02 -14.81 20.96
N GLY A 42 11.67 -15.98 21.13
CA GLY A 42 12.62 -16.22 22.22
C GLY A 42 11.98 -16.42 23.59
N ILE A 43 10.64 -16.60 23.65
CA ILE A 43 9.90 -16.71 24.92
C ILE A 43 10.04 -18.11 25.51
N TYR A 44 9.91 -19.16 24.70
CA TYR A 44 10.01 -20.55 25.15
C TYR A 44 10.49 -21.47 24.02
N ASN A 45 11.37 -22.43 24.33
CA ASN A 45 11.94 -23.34 23.34
C ASN A 45 11.22 -24.70 23.37
N PHE A 46 10.33 -24.94 22.41
CA PHE A 46 9.63 -26.22 22.25
C PHE A 46 10.46 -27.20 21.45
N THR A 47 10.82 -28.33 22.02
CA THR A 47 11.62 -29.41 21.39
C THR A 47 10.82 -30.28 20.41
N SER A 48 9.48 -30.22 20.49
CA SER A 48 8.58 -31.06 19.68
C SER A 48 8.25 -30.49 18.28
N ILE A 49 8.89 -29.40 17.85
CA ILE A 49 8.59 -28.73 16.59
C ILE A 49 9.55 -29.23 15.52
N SER A 50 9.02 -29.74 14.39
CA SER A 50 9.81 -30.09 13.22
C SER A 50 10.47 -28.83 12.60
N GLU A 51 11.73 -28.93 12.20
CA GLU A 51 12.44 -27.84 11.52
C GLU A 51 11.77 -27.41 10.22
N SER A 52 11.16 -28.35 9.49
CA SER A 52 10.41 -28.05 8.28
C SER A 52 9.16 -27.23 8.58
N GLN A 53 8.40 -27.55 9.63
CA GLN A 53 7.24 -26.76 10.05
C GLN A 53 7.66 -25.36 10.51
N ASN A 54 8.75 -25.25 11.27
CA ASN A 54 9.30 -23.97 11.69
C ASN A 54 9.65 -23.09 10.48
N SER A 55 10.36 -23.65 9.49
CA SER A 55 10.74 -22.93 8.27
C SER A 55 9.52 -22.48 7.46
N ILE A 56 8.49 -23.32 7.29
CA ILE A 56 7.28 -22.98 6.57
C ILE A 56 6.54 -21.82 7.25
N ILE A 57 6.37 -21.88 8.56
CA ILE A 57 5.63 -20.85 9.30
C ILE A 57 6.42 -19.56 9.37
N PHE A 58 7.69 -19.63 9.77
CA PHE A 58 8.48 -18.44 10.09
C PHE A 58 9.05 -17.75 8.84
N LEU A 59 9.52 -18.52 7.84
CA LEU A 59 10.17 -17.95 6.66
C LEU A 59 9.21 -17.69 5.49
N VAL A 60 8.07 -18.39 5.43
CA VAL A 60 7.15 -18.26 4.27
C VAL A 60 5.83 -17.61 4.67
N ARG A 61 5.12 -18.17 5.67
CA ARG A 61 3.76 -17.73 5.98
C ARG A 61 3.72 -16.44 6.79
N LEU A 62 4.59 -16.31 7.79
CA LEU A 62 4.58 -15.15 8.69
C LEU A 62 4.90 -13.83 7.95
N PRO A 63 5.98 -13.74 7.14
CA PRO A 63 6.23 -12.52 6.37
C PRO A 63 5.10 -12.16 5.43
N ARG A 64 4.52 -13.15 4.73
CA ARG A 64 3.38 -12.94 3.83
C ARG A 64 2.17 -12.35 4.55
N VAL A 65 1.82 -12.89 5.73
CA VAL A 65 0.68 -12.40 6.51
C VAL A 65 0.94 -10.98 7.04
N ILE A 66 2.16 -10.71 7.51
CA ILE A 66 2.54 -9.36 7.98
C ILE A 66 2.42 -8.34 6.84
N VAL A 67 2.97 -8.64 5.67
CA VAL A 67 2.87 -7.75 4.49
C VAL A 67 1.40 -7.57 4.09
N ALA A 68 0.57 -8.63 4.10
CA ALA A 68 -0.85 -8.54 3.80
C ALA A 68 -1.60 -7.59 4.73
N VAL A 69 -1.33 -7.67 6.03
CA VAL A 69 -1.93 -6.78 7.05
C VAL A 69 -1.47 -5.33 6.85
N LEU A 70 -0.18 -5.11 6.61
CA LEU A 70 0.38 -3.78 6.40
C LEU A 70 -0.18 -3.12 5.13
N VAL A 71 -0.20 -3.84 4.01
CA VAL A 71 -0.76 -3.36 2.74
C VAL A 71 -2.25 -3.07 2.87
N GLY A 72 -3.01 -4.00 3.48
CA GLY A 72 -4.44 -3.80 3.72
C GLY A 72 -4.72 -2.59 4.60
N ALA A 73 -3.97 -2.40 5.67
CA ALA A 73 -4.09 -1.24 6.55
C ALA A 73 -3.73 0.07 5.82
N ALA A 74 -2.64 0.07 5.04
CA ALA A 74 -2.19 1.21 4.25
C ALA A 74 -3.27 1.67 3.25
N LEU A 75 -3.81 0.73 2.47
CA LEU A 75 -4.85 1.03 1.49
C LEU A 75 -6.18 1.45 2.14
N ALA A 76 -6.56 0.81 3.26
CA ALA A 76 -7.78 1.17 3.98
C ALA A 76 -7.71 2.58 4.57
N VAL A 77 -6.60 2.95 5.21
CA VAL A 77 -6.42 4.30 5.77
C VAL A 77 -6.33 5.34 4.65
N SER A 78 -5.56 5.06 3.59
CA SER A 78 -5.47 5.95 2.42
C SER A 78 -6.82 6.16 1.76
N GLY A 79 -7.61 5.09 1.57
CA GLY A 79 -8.96 5.15 1.03
C GLY A 79 -9.91 5.98 1.90
N ALA A 80 -9.90 5.75 3.22
CA ALA A 80 -10.72 6.52 4.16
C ALA A 80 -10.40 8.02 4.12
N VAL A 81 -9.11 8.38 4.04
CA VAL A 81 -8.68 9.78 3.90
C VAL A 81 -9.15 10.38 2.58
N MET A 82 -9.01 9.66 1.47
CA MET A 82 -9.49 10.13 0.15
C MET A 82 -11.00 10.33 0.15
N GLN A 83 -11.76 9.36 0.67
CA GLN A 83 -13.22 9.46 0.77
C GLN A 83 -13.65 10.65 1.62
N GLY A 84 -13.01 10.86 2.77
CA GLY A 84 -13.27 12.03 3.62
C GLY A 84 -12.91 13.35 2.95
N MET A 85 -11.73 13.43 2.35
CA MET A 85 -11.24 14.66 1.73
C MET A 85 -12.08 15.08 0.51
N PHE A 86 -12.55 14.12 -0.29
CA PHE A 86 -13.39 14.38 -1.46
C PHE A 86 -14.89 14.35 -1.17
N ARG A 87 -15.29 14.01 0.05
CA ARG A 87 -16.71 13.80 0.42
C ARG A 87 -17.42 12.86 -0.53
N ASN A 88 -16.73 11.89 -1.05
CA ASN A 88 -17.21 10.93 -2.01
C ASN A 88 -16.78 9.52 -1.60
N PRO A 89 -17.72 8.61 -1.31
CA PRO A 89 -17.40 7.23 -0.91
C PRO A 89 -16.74 6.41 -2.03
N MET A 90 -16.77 6.89 -3.27
CA MET A 90 -16.12 6.24 -4.41
C MET A 90 -14.68 6.74 -4.64
N ALA A 91 -14.18 7.67 -3.82
CA ALA A 91 -12.81 8.17 -3.95
C ALA A 91 -11.81 7.07 -3.58
N ASP A 92 -10.80 6.92 -4.42
CA ASP A 92 -9.75 5.91 -4.32
C ASP A 92 -8.36 6.56 -4.50
N PRO A 93 -7.32 6.11 -3.78
CA PRO A 93 -5.97 6.64 -3.95
C PRO A 93 -5.39 6.50 -5.37
N GLY A 94 -5.88 5.54 -6.16
CA GLY A 94 -5.49 5.34 -7.56
C GLY A 94 -5.77 6.53 -8.47
N ILE A 95 -6.74 7.39 -8.11
CA ILE A 95 -7.05 8.64 -8.83
C ILE A 95 -5.81 9.55 -8.95
N LEU A 96 -4.85 9.43 -8.05
CA LEU A 96 -3.61 10.21 -8.07
C LEU A 96 -2.58 9.69 -9.09
N GLY A 97 -2.92 8.70 -9.92
CA GLY A 97 -2.01 8.13 -10.90
C GLY A 97 -0.91 7.24 -10.31
N VAL A 98 -0.97 6.96 -9.01
CA VAL A 98 0.04 6.19 -8.26
C VAL A 98 0.27 4.83 -8.89
N SER A 99 -0.79 4.09 -9.23
CA SER A 99 -0.69 2.75 -9.82
C SER A 99 -0.05 2.77 -11.21
N SER A 100 -0.42 3.73 -12.07
CA SER A 100 0.15 3.87 -13.41
C SER A 100 1.63 4.29 -13.35
N GLY A 101 1.97 5.17 -12.39
CA GLY A 101 3.36 5.54 -12.12
C GLY A 101 4.19 4.37 -11.60
N ALA A 102 3.64 3.58 -10.69
CA ALA A 102 4.28 2.35 -10.20
C ALA A 102 4.53 1.37 -11.35
N GLY A 103 3.53 1.17 -12.22
CA GLY A 103 3.66 0.32 -13.41
C GLY A 103 4.75 0.76 -14.35
N LEU A 104 4.86 2.06 -14.62
CA LEU A 104 5.95 2.62 -15.43
C LEU A 104 7.31 2.40 -14.74
N GLY A 105 7.41 2.63 -13.45
CA GLY A 105 8.63 2.38 -12.68
C GLY A 105 9.04 0.90 -12.73
N ALA A 106 8.09 -0.01 -12.50
CA ALA A 106 8.35 -1.46 -12.54
C ALA A 106 8.82 -1.92 -13.93
N VAL A 107 8.11 -1.54 -15.01
CA VAL A 107 8.51 -1.91 -16.38
C VAL A 107 9.87 -1.33 -16.75
N THR A 108 10.21 -0.15 -16.25
CA THR A 108 11.53 0.46 -16.45
C THR A 108 12.62 -0.36 -15.76
N ALA A 109 12.42 -0.76 -14.51
CA ALA A 109 13.37 -1.62 -13.77
C ALA A 109 13.58 -2.97 -14.47
N ILE A 110 12.49 -3.59 -14.95
CA ILE A 110 12.51 -4.85 -15.69
C ILE A 110 13.23 -4.67 -17.02
N GLY A 111 12.87 -3.65 -17.82
CA GLY A 111 13.45 -3.38 -19.13
C GLY A 111 14.94 -3.09 -19.10
N LEU A 112 15.42 -2.43 -18.03
CA LEU A 112 16.85 -2.19 -17.79
C LEU A 112 17.57 -3.42 -17.18
N GLY A 113 16.89 -4.52 -16.91
CA GLY A 113 17.46 -5.71 -16.29
C GLY A 113 17.89 -5.51 -14.83
N LEU A 114 17.39 -4.46 -14.17
CA LEU A 114 17.71 -4.16 -12.78
C LEU A 114 16.93 -5.06 -11.81
N ALA A 115 15.73 -5.48 -12.20
CA ALA A 115 14.87 -6.36 -11.38
C ALA A 115 15.58 -7.70 -11.06
N SER A 116 16.37 -8.23 -12.00
CA SER A 116 17.15 -9.46 -11.79
C SER A 116 18.41 -9.28 -10.95
N ARG A 117 18.91 -8.05 -10.77
CA ARG A 117 20.12 -7.76 -10.00
C ARG A 117 19.89 -7.71 -8.51
N SER A 118 18.73 -7.23 -8.08
CA SER A 118 18.37 -7.16 -6.66
C SER A 118 16.85 -7.04 -6.48
N ILE A 119 16.36 -7.70 -5.44
CA ILE A 119 14.95 -7.68 -5.01
C ILE A 119 14.44 -6.25 -4.67
N TYR A 120 15.35 -5.32 -4.41
CA TYR A 120 15.02 -3.95 -4.02
C TYR A 120 14.77 -3.00 -5.20
N PHE A 121 15.32 -3.29 -6.39
CA PHE A 121 15.23 -2.35 -7.50
C PHE A 121 13.80 -2.19 -8.05
N MET A 122 13.07 -3.28 -8.19
CA MET A 122 11.70 -3.19 -8.73
C MET A 122 10.76 -2.40 -7.81
N PRO A 123 10.67 -2.67 -6.48
CA PRO A 123 9.91 -1.84 -5.56
C PRO A 123 10.39 -0.38 -5.50
N LEU A 124 11.69 -0.15 -5.54
CA LEU A 124 12.25 1.21 -5.52
C LEU A 124 11.79 2.02 -6.75
N PHE A 125 11.93 1.47 -7.94
CA PHE A 125 11.52 2.13 -9.17
C PHE A 125 10.00 2.30 -9.24
N ALA A 126 9.22 1.31 -8.81
CA ALA A 126 7.77 1.41 -8.70
C ALA A 126 7.36 2.54 -7.73
N THR A 127 7.98 2.61 -6.56
CA THR A 127 7.73 3.69 -5.58
C THR A 127 8.09 5.06 -6.15
N ILE A 128 9.25 5.21 -6.77
CA ILE A 128 9.68 6.47 -7.40
C ILE A 128 8.70 6.87 -8.50
N GLY A 129 8.34 5.95 -9.39
CA GLY A 129 7.38 6.18 -10.47
C GLY A 129 5.99 6.60 -9.94
N ALA A 130 5.52 5.94 -8.88
CA ALA A 130 4.27 6.28 -8.21
C ALA A 130 4.28 7.70 -7.64
N LEU A 131 5.35 8.07 -6.93
CA LEU A 131 5.50 9.40 -6.33
C LEU A 131 5.65 10.50 -7.40
N LEU A 132 6.39 10.23 -8.48
CA LEU A 132 6.51 11.16 -9.60
C LEU A 132 5.15 11.38 -10.29
N ALA A 133 4.38 10.33 -10.51
CA ALA A 133 3.04 10.44 -11.09
C ALA A 133 2.12 11.29 -10.19
N ALA A 134 2.07 11.00 -8.90
CA ALA A 134 1.28 11.77 -7.95
C ALA A 134 1.73 13.24 -7.89
N TRP A 135 3.03 13.51 -7.96
CA TRP A 135 3.59 14.86 -7.98
C TRP A 135 3.19 15.62 -9.25
N ILE A 136 3.25 14.97 -10.42
CA ILE A 136 2.80 15.56 -11.70
C ILE A 136 1.30 15.88 -11.63
N VAL A 137 0.47 14.93 -11.17
CA VAL A 137 -0.97 15.14 -10.98
C VAL A 137 -1.23 16.33 -10.08
N PHE A 138 -0.48 16.42 -8.98
CA PHE A 138 -0.59 17.51 -8.04
C PHE A 138 -0.26 18.87 -8.66
N ILE A 139 0.82 18.97 -9.46
CA ILE A 139 1.19 20.21 -10.16
C ILE A 139 0.09 20.62 -11.14
N LEU A 140 -0.39 19.69 -11.96
CA LEU A 140 -1.41 19.94 -12.97
C LEU A 140 -2.75 20.33 -12.34
N ALA A 141 -3.10 19.75 -11.18
CA ALA A 141 -4.33 20.04 -10.47
C ALA A 141 -4.29 21.35 -9.67
N SER A 142 -3.09 21.89 -9.39
CA SER A 142 -2.94 23.08 -8.57
C SER A 142 -3.25 24.34 -9.36
N SER A 143 -4.34 25.05 -8.97
CA SER A 143 -4.70 26.36 -9.49
C SER A 143 -4.45 27.42 -8.42
N GLY A 144 -3.25 28.00 -8.41
CA GLY A 144 -2.82 28.95 -7.38
C GLY A 144 -2.76 28.31 -5.99
N LYS A 145 -3.56 28.84 -5.05
CA LYS A 145 -3.63 28.34 -3.68
C LYS A 145 -4.67 27.21 -3.47
N LYS A 146 -5.50 26.90 -4.45
CA LYS A 146 -6.59 25.92 -4.36
C LYS A 146 -6.28 24.67 -5.18
N ILE A 147 -6.83 23.54 -4.75
CA ILE A 147 -6.80 22.27 -5.49
C ILE A 147 -8.25 21.82 -5.67
N PRO A 148 -8.87 22.18 -6.82
CA PRO A 148 -10.22 21.73 -7.12
C PRO A 148 -10.24 20.21 -7.31
N VAL A 149 -11.22 19.55 -6.69
CA VAL A 149 -11.36 18.07 -6.75
C VAL A 149 -11.49 17.56 -8.18
N LEU A 150 -12.34 18.24 -8.98
CA LEU A 150 -12.55 17.86 -10.37
C LEU A 150 -11.25 17.94 -11.20
N THR A 151 -10.48 19.01 -11.03
CA THR A 151 -9.18 19.18 -11.72
C THR A 151 -8.20 18.09 -11.32
N LEU A 152 -8.18 17.70 -10.05
CA LEU A 152 -7.33 16.62 -9.57
C LEU A 152 -7.68 15.28 -10.22
N ILE A 153 -8.99 14.95 -10.31
CA ILE A 153 -9.47 13.73 -10.97
C ILE A 153 -9.11 13.72 -12.46
N LEU A 154 -9.38 14.81 -13.16
CA LEU A 154 -9.08 14.93 -14.59
C LEU A 154 -7.57 14.84 -14.86
N SER A 155 -6.76 15.52 -14.04
CA SER A 155 -5.30 15.43 -14.12
C SER A 155 -4.81 14.01 -13.87
N GLY A 156 -5.39 13.30 -12.88
CA GLY A 156 -5.07 11.91 -12.60
C GLY A 156 -5.36 10.98 -13.76
N ILE A 157 -6.52 11.12 -14.39
CA ILE A 157 -6.91 10.34 -15.58
C ILE A 157 -5.94 10.63 -16.74
N ALA A 158 -5.65 11.89 -17.02
CA ALA A 158 -4.75 12.28 -18.10
C ALA A 158 -3.32 11.73 -17.90
N VAL A 159 -2.76 11.90 -16.70
CA VAL A 159 -1.44 11.37 -16.35
C VAL A 159 -1.42 9.85 -16.39
N SER A 160 -2.43 9.18 -15.84
CA SER A 160 -2.51 7.71 -15.87
C SER A 160 -2.55 7.16 -17.29
N THR A 161 -3.33 7.78 -18.19
CA THR A 161 -3.42 7.38 -19.59
C THR A 161 -2.08 7.60 -20.29
N PHE A 162 -1.43 8.73 -20.07
CA PHE A 162 -0.12 9.05 -20.64
C PHE A 162 0.97 8.07 -20.19
N LEU A 163 1.04 7.80 -18.86
CA LEU A 163 2.00 6.85 -18.33
C LEU A 163 1.73 5.41 -18.79
N GLY A 164 0.46 5.04 -18.96
CA GLY A 164 0.04 3.77 -19.55
C GLY A 164 0.51 3.61 -21.00
N ALA A 165 0.42 4.67 -21.80
CA ALA A 165 0.92 4.67 -23.17
C ALA A 165 2.45 4.49 -23.22
N ILE A 166 3.20 5.17 -22.34
CA ILE A 166 4.66 4.98 -22.22
C ILE A 166 4.98 3.54 -21.79
N THR A 167 4.25 3.01 -20.81
CA THR A 167 4.42 1.62 -20.37
C THR A 167 4.22 0.63 -21.53
N SER A 168 3.16 0.82 -22.32
CA SER A 168 2.89 -0.01 -23.51
C SER A 168 4.00 0.11 -24.57
N LEU A 169 4.55 1.30 -24.75
CA LEU A 169 5.68 1.52 -25.65
C LEU A 169 6.93 0.75 -25.17
N ILE A 170 7.24 0.79 -23.89
CA ILE A 170 8.36 0.01 -23.32
C ILE A 170 8.12 -1.47 -23.50
N LEU A 171 6.90 -1.97 -23.18
CA LEU A 171 6.55 -3.37 -23.33
C LEU A 171 6.69 -3.88 -24.76
N SER A 172 6.48 -3.03 -25.76
CA SER A 172 6.70 -3.38 -27.18
C SER A 172 8.17 -3.52 -27.59
N LYS A 173 9.11 -3.09 -26.75
CA LYS A 173 10.55 -3.08 -27.04
C LYS A 173 11.36 -4.09 -26.23
N ILE A 174 10.83 -4.58 -25.13
CA ILE A 174 11.49 -5.56 -24.24
C ILE A 174 11.20 -7.00 -24.68
N SER A 175 11.94 -7.96 -24.10
CA SER A 175 11.78 -9.38 -24.44
C SER A 175 10.46 -9.98 -23.90
N GLU A 176 9.98 -11.07 -24.51
CA GLU A 176 8.78 -11.77 -24.03
C GLU A 176 8.89 -12.20 -22.56
N TYR A 177 10.07 -12.59 -22.10
CA TYR A 177 10.30 -12.94 -20.69
C TYR A 177 10.04 -11.72 -19.78
N GLN A 178 10.57 -10.57 -20.14
CA GLN A 178 10.36 -9.32 -19.37
C GLN A 178 8.89 -8.87 -19.42
N VAL A 179 8.20 -9.06 -20.54
CA VAL A 179 6.75 -8.80 -20.62
C VAL A 179 5.99 -9.68 -19.65
N LYS A 180 6.28 -10.99 -19.60
CA LYS A 180 5.67 -11.91 -18.64
C LYS A 180 5.96 -11.50 -17.20
N GLU A 181 7.18 -11.13 -16.88
CA GLU A 181 7.57 -10.64 -15.55
C GLU A 181 6.73 -9.41 -15.14
N TYR A 182 6.58 -8.44 -16.05
CA TYR A 182 5.73 -7.28 -15.82
C TYR A 182 4.26 -7.66 -15.62
N LEU A 183 3.71 -8.56 -16.43
CA LEU A 183 2.32 -9.01 -16.29
C LEU A 183 2.07 -9.69 -14.95
N PHE A 184 2.98 -10.54 -14.49
CA PHE A 184 2.89 -11.14 -13.15
C PHE A 184 2.94 -10.07 -12.05
N TRP A 185 3.81 -9.08 -12.19
CA TRP A 185 3.87 -7.97 -11.24
C TRP A 185 2.56 -7.15 -11.27
N SER A 186 2.01 -6.83 -12.45
CA SER A 186 0.83 -5.98 -12.62
C SER A 186 -0.47 -6.60 -12.07
N VAL A 187 -0.59 -7.93 -12.12
CA VAL A 187 -1.69 -8.65 -11.46
C VAL A 187 -1.62 -8.47 -9.94
N GLY A 188 -0.43 -8.23 -9.43
CA GLY A 188 -0.18 -8.12 -8.00
C GLY A 188 -0.21 -9.47 -7.29
N GLY A 189 0.20 -9.46 -6.04
CA GLY A 189 0.15 -10.66 -5.23
C GLY A 189 1.06 -10.61 -4.02
N LEU A 190 0.70 -11.44 -3.05
CA LEU A 190 1.47 -11.60 -1.82
C LEU A 190 2.28 -12.91 -1.82
N SER A 191 2.37 -13.58 -2.96
CA SER A 191 3.18 -14.78 -3.12
C SER A 191 4.67 -14.46 -2.97
N SER A 192 5.43 -15.39 -2.41
CA SER A 192 6.90 -15.28 -2.27
C SER A 192 7.39 -14.06 -1.46
N ARG A 193 6.55 -13.47 -0.62
CA ARG A 193 6.98 -12.39 0.29
C ARG A 193 7.85 -12.98 1.41
N ARG A 194 9.00 -12.31 1.67
CA ARG A 194 10.04 -12.70 2.63
C ARG A 194 10.24 -11.60 3.67
N TRP A 195 11.09 -11.86 4.66
CA TRP A 195 11.42 -10.87 5.69
C TRP A 195 12.05 -9.60 5.14
N GLU A 196 12.78 -9.68 4.02
CA GLU A 196 13.32 -8.51 3.33
C GLU A 196 12.23 -7.53 2.93
N HIS A 197 11.11 -8.04 2.39
CA HIS A 197 9.95 -7.20 2.05
C HIS A 197 9.28 -6.59 3.29
N VAL A 198 9.16 -7.38 4.38
CA VAL A 198 8.63 -6.85 5.66
C VAL A 198 9.48 -5.70 6.15
N ASN A 199 10.81 -5.87 6.20
CA ASN A 199 11.74 -4.85 6.67
C ASN A 199 11.71 -3.58 5.80
N MET A 200 11.47 -3.76 4.49
CA MET A 200 11.39 -2.63 3.55
C MET A 200 10.13 -1.78 3.77
N VAL A 201 8.97 -2.42 3.98
CA VAL A 201 7.69 -1.71 3.96
C VAL A 201 7.11 -1.42 5.35
N ALA A 202 7.48 -2.19 6.40
CA ALA A 202 6.82 -2.08 7.70
C ALA A 202 7.00 -0.72 8.35
N ILE A 203 8.23 -0.25 8.48
CA ILE A 203 8.53 1.03 9.14
C ILE A 203 7.91 2.20 8.37
N PRO A 204 8.12 2.36 7.04
CA PRO A 204 7.51 3.45 6.29
C PRO A 204 5.99 3.44 6.33
N ILE A 205 5.35 2.29 6.15
CA ILE A 205 3.88 2.17 6.18
C ILE A 205 3.33 2.53 7.56
N ILE A 206 3.91 2.01 8.64
CA ILE A 206 3.46 2.31 10.01
C ILE A 206 3.59 3.80 10.31
N ILE A 207 4.71 4.44 9.96
CA ILE A 207 4.90 5.87 10.13
C ILE A 207 3.84 6.66 9.36
N CYS A 208 3.62 6.33 8.10
CA CYS A 208 2.62 7.01 7.28
C CYS A 208 1.20 6.83 7.82
N ILE A 209 0.82 5.63 8.29
CA ILE A 209 -0.48 5.39 8.92
C ILE A 209 -0.65 6.25 10.19
N ILE A 210 0.36 6.29 11.06
CA ILE A 210 0.33 7.11 12.28
C ILE A 210 0.16 8.59 11.92
N LEU A 211 0.91 9.08 10.92
CA LEU A 211 0.78 10.45 10.44
C LEU A 211 -0.62 10.72 9.86
N LEU A 212 -1.17 9.82 9.04
CA LEU A 212 -2.53 9.98 8.50
C LEU A 212 -3.59 9.99 9.60
N ILE A 213 -3.46 9.14 10.62
CA ILE A 213 -4.37 9.12 11.77
C ILE A 213 -4.28 10.43 12.57
N SER A 214 -3.10 11.05 12.69
CA SER A 214 -2.95 12.33 13.39
C SER A 214 -3.77 13.45 12.75
N PHE A 215 -4.05 13.37 11.45
CA PHE A 215 -4.93 14.29 10.71
C PHE A 215 -6.43 13.97 10.82
N ALA A 216 -6.85 12.96 11.59
CA ALA A 216 -8.26 12.56 11.67
C ALA A 216 -9.17 13.69 12.12
N ARG A 217 -8.72 14.55 13.06
CA ARG A 217 -9.47 15.73 13.51
C ARG A 217 -9.62 16.75 12.39
N ASP A 218 -8.54 17.05 11.69
CA ASP A 218 -8.54 18.03 10.60
C ASP A 218 -9.42 17.56 9.45
N LEU A 219 -9.39 16.24 9.15
CA LEU A 219 -10.25 15.63 8.15
C LEU A 219 -11.74 15.74 8.52
N ASN A 220 -12.09 15.53 9.79
CA ASN A 220 -13.46 15.71 10.27
C ASN A 220 -13.93 17.18 10.15
N VAL A 221 -13.05 18.13 10.39
CA VAL A 221 -13.35 19.57 10.20
C VAL A 221 -13.53 19.90 8.71
N LEU A 222 -12.68 19.35 7.83
CA LEU A 222 -12.83 19.51 6.38
C LEU A 222 -14.15 18.95 5.83
N LEU A 223 -14.73 17.93 6.48
CA LEU A 223 -16.05 17.39 6.12
C LEU A 223 -17.18 18.41 6.33
N LEU A 224 -17.05 19.37 7.23
CA LEU A 224 -18.07 20.39 7.48
C LEU A 224 -18.13 21.43 6.34
N GLY A 225 -16.97 21.81 5.77
CA GLY A 225 -16.89 22.81 4.71
C GLY A 225 -15.56 23.54 4.72
N GLU A 226 -15.24 24.22 3.61
CA GLU A 226 -14.02 25.03 3.55
C GLU A 226 -14.14 26.30 4.39
N GLU A 227 -15.32 26.93 4.40
CA GLU A 227 -15.60 28.13 5.16
C GLU A 227 -15.59 27.83 6.66
N GLU A 228 -16.26 26.75 7.07
CA GLU A 228 -16.29 26.30 8.45
C GLU A 228 -14.90 25.88 8.93
N ALA A 229 -14.13 25.21 8.07
CA ALA A 229 -12.74 24.84 8.41
C ALA A 229 -11.86 26.08 8.63
N GLN A 230 -12.01 27.12 7.80
CA GLN A 230 -11.27 28.37 7.97
C GLN A 230 -11.71 29.12 9.22
N SER A 231 -12.99 29.12 9.56
CA SER A 231 -13.51 29.81 10.75
C SER A 231 -12.93 29.28 12.07
N VAL A 232 -12.59 27.98 12.09
CA VAL A 232 -11.91 27.35 13.26
C VAL A 232 -10.38 27.36 13.14
N GLY A 233 -9.82 28.12 12.18
CA GLY A 233 -8.38 28.34 12.04
C GLY A 233 -7.64 27.26 11.25
N LEU A 234 -8.34 26.28 10.65
CA LEU A 234 -7.72 25.31 9.77
C LEU A 234 -7.44 25.93 8.40
N ASN A 235 -6.29 25.57 7.79
CA ASN A 235 -6.00 25.93 6.41
C ASN A 235 -6.33 24.76 5.48
N PRO A 236 -7.51 24.74 4.80
CA PRO A 236 -7.96 23.59 4.02
C PRO A 236 -6.97 23.20 2.91
N SER A 237 -6.39 24.21 2.25
CA SER A 237 -5.45 23.99 1.15
C SER A 237 -4.15 23.31 1.60
N LYS A 238 -3.59 23.77 2.74
CA LYS A 238 -2.38 23.19 3.32
C LYS A 238 -2.64 21.76 3.79
N THR A 239 -3.73 21.55 4.52
CA THR A 239 -4.10 20.22 5.04
C THR A 239 -4.36 19.22 3.91
N ARG A 240 -5.07 19.61 2.85
CA ARG A 240 -5.26 18.75 1.67
C ARG A 240 -3.93 18.36 1.01
N LYS A 241 -3.00 19.31 0.85
CA LYS A 241 -1.68 19.04 0.30
C LYS A 241 -0.92 17.99 1.11
N GLN A 242 -0.91 18.14 2.43
CA GLN A 242 -0.26 17.21 3.34
C GLN A 242 -0.89 15.81 3.29
N LEU A 243 -2.24 15.75 3.31
CA LEU A 243 -2.97 14.49 3.20
C LEU A 243 -2.72 13.80 1.86
N LEU A 244 -2.79 14.52 0.73
CA LEU A 244 -2.50 13.98 -0.60
C LEU A 244 -1.09 13.43 -0.69
N PHE A 245 -0.09 14.13 -0.16
CA PHE A 245 1.29 13.67 -0.11
C PHE A 245 1.42 12.38 0.70
N LEU A 246 0.88 12.34 1.92
CA LEU A 246 0.94 11.16 2.79
C LEU A 246 0.20 9.97 2.17
N VAL A 247 -0.99 10.18 1.60
CA VAL A 247 -1.74 9.14 0.89
C VAL A 247 -0.93 8.60 -0.29
N SER A 248 -0.30 9.48 -1.08
CA SER A 248 0.52 9.06 -2.22
C SER A 248 1.71 8.20 -1.79
N VAL A 249 2.42 8.60 -0.73
CA VAL A 249 3.55 7.83 -0.17
C VAL A 249 3.06 6.48 0.35
N THR A 250 1.97 6.48 1.15
CA THR A 250 1.41 5.25 1.75
C THR A 250 0.97 4.26 0.67
N THR A 251 0.28 4.76 -0.35
CA THR A 251 -0.22 3.94 -1.46
C THR A 251 0.92 3.45 -2.34
N ALA A 252 1.92 4.30 -2.64
CA ALA A 252 3.10 3.91 -3.40
C ALA A 252 3.84 2.73 -2.75
N MET A 253 4.03 2.78 -1.43
CA MET A 253 4.64 1.69 -0.64
C MET A 253 3.78 0.41 -0.60
N ALA A 254 2.47 0.54 -0.69
CA ALA A 254 1.56 -0.61 -0.66
C ALA A 254 1.45 -1.31 -2.02
N VAL A 255 1.67 -0.58 -3.13
CA VAL A 255 1.53 -1.09 -4.51
C VAL A 255 2.87 -1.60 -5.05
N SER A 256 4.00 -1.09 -4.59
CA SER A 256 5.34 -1.52 -5.01
C SER A 256 5.82 -2.79 -4.30
#